data_232c30c4f55f301d152f8f3c6ec22549
#
_entry.id   232c30c4f55f301d152f8f3c6ec22549
#
_cell.length_a   1.000
_cell.length_b   1.000
_cell.length_c   1.000
_cell.angle_alpha   90.00
_cell.angle_beta   90.00
_cell.angle_gamma   90.00
#
_symmetry.space_group_name_H-M   'P 1'
#
loop_
_entity.id
_entity.type
_entity.pdbx_description
1 polymer ?
#
loop_
_entity_poly.entity_id
_entity_poly.type
_entity_poly.pdbx_seq_one_letter_code
_entity_poly.pdbx_strand_id
1 'polypeptide(L)'
;LITNENWQKNPCSIVAEFYDDTTSTLYLNYCKDIINEQHKKLGKDWEAPSIISSSNLKNHLLSQCTNTPDLTEIYDHIFGYEGSEVYFVNPNLLKYRDLLKKFWGQDLKEINSIFNHMIVLGFYYYEDKYDQTWNRIFLNTTHGFPFQEGYGLICIAEDENQIVNELTEIIDQI
;
A
#
# COMPACT_ATOMS: atom_id res chain seq x y z
N LEU A 1 -7.74 10.07 -21.38
CA LEU A 1 -8.20 10.49 -20.06
C LEU A 1 -7.19 11.45 -19.45
N ILE A 2 -5.93 11.06 -19.31
CA ILE A 2 -4.83 11.85 -18.70
C ILE A 2 -4.58 13.18 -19.42
N THR A 3 -4.88 13.25 -20.71
CA THR A 3 -4.74 14.47 -21.51
C THR A 3 -5.97 15.40 -21.46
N ASN A 4 -7.04 14.99 -20.76
CA ASN A 4 -8.26 15.79 -20.66
C ASN A 4 -8.10 16.91 -19.64
N GLU A 5 -8.44 18.15 -20.02
CA GLU A 5 -8.29 19.33 -19.17
C GLU A 5 -9.08 19.26 -17.85
N ASN A 6 -10.25 18.61 -17.85
CA ASN A 6 -11.04 18.45 -16.64
C ASN A 6 -10.39 17.48 -15.65
N TRP A 7 -9.78 16.39 -16.15
CA TRP A 7 -9.02 15.49 -15.32
C TRP A 7 -7.76 16.16 -14.77
N GLN A 8 -7.10 16.98 -15.56
CA GLN A 8 -5.93 17.76 -15.13
C GLN A 8 -6.23 18.74 -13.98
N LYS A 9 -7.46 19.23 -13.89
CA LYS A 9 -7.90 20.10 -12.78
C LYS A 9 -8.20 19.32 -11.50
N ASN A 10 -8.80 18.14 -11.66
CA ASN A 10 -9.23 17.26 -10.56
C ASN A 10 -8.82 15.82 -10.87
N PRO A 11 -7.54 15.45 -10.69
CA PRO A 11 -7.08 14.11 -10.97
C PRO A 11 -7.73 13.11 -10.01
N CYS A 12 -8.20 12.00 -10.55
CA CYS A 12 -8.69 10.85 -9.78
C CYS A 12 -7.71 9.68 -9.92
N SER A 13 -7.67 8.82 -8.93
CA SER A 13 -6.94 7.57 -9.00
C SER A 13 -7.57 6.68 -10.09
N ILE A 14 -6.72 6.06 -10.89
CA ILE A 14 -7.14 5.16 -11.97
C ILE A 14 -6.60 3.78 -11.65
N VAL A 15 -7.48 2.80 -11.61
CA VAL A 15 -7.11 1.37 -11.57
C VAL A 15 -7.56 0.74 -12.87
N ALA A 16 -6.66 0.03 -13.56
CA ALA A 16 -6.96 -0.65 -14.80
C ALA A 16 -6.54 -2.11 -14.71
N GLU A 17 -7.43 -3.00 -15.16
CA GLU A 17 -7.16 -4.42 -15.30
C GLU A 17 -6.79 -4.74 -16.75
N PHE A 18 -5.74 -5.53 -16.92
CA PHE A 18 -5.35 -6.14 -18.18
C PHE A 18 -5.25 -7.64 -18.00
N TYR A 19 -5.60 -8.37 -19.07
CA TYR A 19 -5.55 -9.83 -19.01
C TYR A 19 -4.10 -10.34 -18.92
N ASP A 20 -3.16 -9.74 -19.66
CA ASP A 20 -1.78 -10.21 -19.77
C ASP A 20 -0.76 -9.15 -19.30
N ASP A 21 0.41 -9.64 -18.87
CA ASP A 21 1.50 -8.83 -18.37
C ASP A 21 2.17 -7.94 -19.42
N THR A 22 2.25 -8.41 -20.65
CA THR A 22 2.94 -7.67 -21.72
C THR A 22 2.18 -6.40 -22.03
N THR A 23 0.86 -6.51 -22.22
CA THR A 23 -0.02 -5.38 -22.50
C THR A 23 -0.06 -4.44 -21.29
N SER A 24 -0.15 -4.98 -20.07
CA SER A 24 -0.16 -4.18 -18.84
C SER A 24 1.12 -3.36 -18.66
N THR A 25 2.28 -3.97 -18.92
CA THR A 25 3.59 -3.29 -18.82
C THR A 25 3.74 -2.20 -19.87
N LEU A 26 3.36 -2.47 -21.13
CA LEU A 26 3.40 -1.47 -22.20
C LEU A 26 2.52 -0.27 -21.89
N TYR A 27 1.31 -0.52 -21.41
CA TYR A 27 0.36 0.54 -21.08
C TYR A 27 0.82 1.37 -19.87
N LEU A 28 1.38 0.71 -18.86
CA LEU A 28 1.94 1.39 -17.70
C LEU A 28 3.09 2.33 -18.10
N ASN A 29 4.02 1.87 -18.93
CA ASN A 29 5.12 2.69 -19.42
C ASN A 29 4.62 3.88 -20.23
N TYR A 30 3.66 3.67 -21.11
CA TYR A 30 3.02 4.74 -21.87
C TYR A 30 2.35 5.80 -20.97
N CYS A 31 1.62 5.35 -19.93
CA CYS A 31 1.01 6.27 -18.97
C CYS A 31 2.07 7.08 -18.20
N LYS A 32 3.17 6.43 -17.77
CA LYS A 32 4.28 7.10 -17.10
C LYS A 32 4.91 8.19 -17.98
N ASP A 33 5.14 7.90 -19.25
CA ASP A 33 5.73 8.86 -20.18
C ASP A 33 4.83 10.10 -20.35
N ILE A 34 3.52 9.88 -20.50
CA ILE A 34 2.54 10.99 -20.59
C ILE A 34 2.54 11.82 -19.30
N ILE A 35 2.52 11.17 -18.14
CA ILE A 35 2.51 11.85 -16.85
C ILE A 35 3.77 12.70 -16.69
N ASN A 36 4.93 12.15 -17.01
CA ASN A 36 6.20 12.86 -16.96
C ASN A 36 6.23 14.07 -17.90
N GLU A 37 5.70 13.94 -19.12
CA GLU A 37 5.58 15.06 -20.04
C GLU A 37 4.65 16.16 -19.51
N GLN A 38 3.52 15.78 -18.94
CA GLN A 38 2.56 16.74 -18.39
C GLN A 38 3.09 17.38 -17.11
N HIS A 39 3.81 16.64 -16.27
CA HIS A 39 4.51 17.19 -15.11
C HIS A 39 5.49 18.29 -15.54
N LYS A 40 6.35 18.00 -16.53
CA LYS A 40 7.30 19.00 -17.08
C LYS A 40 6.61 20.25 -17.63
N LYS A 41 5.42 20.12 -18.22
CA LYS A 41 4.68 21.22 -18.83
C LYS A 41 3.90 22.05 -17.82
N LEU A 42 3.32 21.43 -16.80
CA LEU A 42 2.33 22.04 -15.91
C LEU A 42 2.79 22.16 -14.46
N GLY A 43 3.93 21.55 -14.10
CA GLY A 43 4.45 21.55 -12.73
C GLY A 43 3.52 20.87 -11.71
N LYS A 44 2.65 19.96 -12.17
CA LYS A 44 1.71 19.24 -11.32
C LYS A 44 2.12 17.79 -11.20
N ASP A 45 2.05 17.28 -9.98
CA ASP A 45 2.25 15.87 -9.70
C ASP A 45 0.96 15.09 -9.90
N TRP A 46 1.03 14.03 -10.69
CA TRP A 46 -0.06 13.10 -10.89
C TRP A 46 0.41 11.69 -10.61
N GLU A 47 -0.45 10.93 -9.96
CA GLU A 47 -0.18 9.51 -9.73
C GLU A 47 -0.35 8.72 -11.04
N ALA A 48 0.57 7.80 -11.27
CA ALA A 48 0.42 6.84 -12.36
C ALA A 48 -0.75 5.90 -12.05
N PRO A 49 -1.48 5.43 -13.09
CA PRO A 49 -2.52 4.44 -12.88
C PRO A 49 -1.96 3.17 -12.24
N SER A 50 -2.72 2.59 -11.31
CA SER A 50 -2.46 1.23 -10.83
C SER A 50 -2.92 0.24 -11.88
N ILE A 51 -2.06 -0.70 -12.25
CA ILE A 51 -2.35 -1.70 -13.27
C ILE A 51 -2.27 -3.10 -12.67
N ILE A 52 -3.32 -3.87 -12.87
CA ILE A 52 -3.43 -5.25 -12.43
C ILE A 52 -3.43 -6.16 -13.65
N SER A 53 -2.49 -7.12 -13.68
CA SER A 53 -2.53 -8.24 -14.63
C SER A 53 -3.33 -9.38 -14.01
N SER A 54 -4.55 -9.59 -14.48
CA SER A 54 -5.44 -10.59 -13.91
C SER A 54 -4.96 -12.03 -14.15
N SER A 55 -4.34 -12.32 -15.29
CA SER A 55 -3.78 -13.64 -15.54
C SER A 55 -2.62 -13.97 -14.61
N ASN A 56 -1.74 -12.99 -14.35
CA ASN A 56 -0.59 -13.18 -13.48
C ASN A 56 -1.02 -13.38 -12.03
N LEU A 57 -1.90 -12.51 -11.52
CA LEU A 57 -2.48 -12.64 -10.19
C LEU A 57 -3.16 -14.00 -10.00
N LYS A 58 -4.04 -14.39 -10.95
CA LYS A 58 -4.71 -15.68 -10.92
C LYS A 58 -3.75 -16.86 -10.90
N ASN A 59 -2.70 -16.84 -11.73
CA ASN A 59 -1.73 -17.91 -11.80
C ASN A 59 -0.93 -18.04 -10.50
N HIS A 60 -0.56 -16.92 -9.87
CA HIS A 60 0.12 -16.93 -8.58
C HIS A 60 -0.78 -17.51 -7.49
N LEU A 61 -2.04 -17.08 -7.38
CA LEU A 61 -3.00 -17.62 -6.41
C LEU A 61 -3.24 -19.11 -6.60
N LEU A 62 -3.49 -19.55 -7.84
CA LEU A 62 -3.68 -20.97 -8.15
C LEU A 62 -2.47 -21.81 -7.79
N SER A 63 -1.27 -21.34 -8.09
CA SER A 63 -0.03 -22.04 -7.76
C SER A 63 0.13 -22.18 -6.23
N GLN A 64 -0.16 -21.16 -5.47
CA GLN A 64 -0.08 -21.20 -4.02
C GLN A 64 -1.15 -22.11 -3.41
N CYS A 65 -2.40 -22.01 -3.85
CA CYS A 65 -3.49 -22.88 -3.37
C CYS A 65 -3.28 -24.36 -3.75
N THR A 66 -2.60 -24.64 -4.86
CA THR A 66 -2.26 -26.03 -5.23
C THR A 66 -1.29 -26.65 -4.23
N ASN A 67 -0.33 -25.87 -3.73
CA ASN A 67 0.64 -26.33 -2.74
C ASN A 67 0.09 -26.33 -1.30
N THR A 68 -0.86 -25.45 -1.01
CA THR A 68 -1.47 -25.28 0.32
C THR A 68 -2.97 -25.01 0.15
N PRO A 69 -3.81 -26.05 0.12
CA PRO A 69 -5.25 -25.93 -0.22
C PRO A 69 -6.01 -24.97 0.69
N ASP A 70 -5.68 -24.92 1.98
CA ASP A 70 -6.36 -24.06 2.97
C ASP A 70 -6.14 -22.56 2.73
N LEU A 71 -5.18 -22.18 1.87
CA LEU A 71 -4.97 -20.79 1.48
C LEU A 71 -6.16 -20.17 0.74
N THR A 72 -7.00 -20.98 0.12
CA THR A 72 -8.21 -20.47 -0.56
C THR A 72 -9.12 -19.74 0.42
N GLU A 73 -9.35 -20.32 1.60
CA GLU A 73 -10.18 -19.72 2.64
C GLU A 73 -9.56 -18.42 3.18
N ILE A 74 -8.23 -18.42 3.36
CA ILE A 74 -7.50 -17.22 3.79
C ILE A 74 -7.64 -16.08 2.74
N TYR A 75 -7.50 -16.42 1.46
CA TYR A 75 -7.67 -15.41 0.39
C TYR A 75 -9.09 -14.89 0.28
N ASP A 76 -10.10 -15.76 0.49
CA ASP A 76 -11.50 -15.33 0.51
C ASP A 76 -11.76 -14.31 1.65
N HIS A 77 -11.11 -14.49 2.80
CA HIS A 77 -11.18 -13.51 3.89
C HIS A 77 -10.43 -12.20 3.60
N ILE A 78 -9.23 -12.27 3.01
CA ILE A 78 -8.40 -11.07 2.75
C ILE A 78 -8.96 -10.23 1.59
N PHE A 79 -9.51 -10.88 0.55
CA PHE A 79 -10.06 -10.21 -0.63
C PHE A 79 -11.58 -10.08 -0.61
N GLY A 80 -12.25 -10.66 0.39
CA GLY A 80 -13.68 -10.50 0.61
C GLY A 80 -14.04 -9.12 1.12
N TYR A 81 -15.34 -8.81 1.10
CA TYR A 81 -15.87 -7.56 1.68
C TYR A 81 -16.31 -7.71 3.14
N GLU A 82 -16.12 -8.89 3.71
CA GLU A 82 -16.50 -9.22 5.08
C GLU A 82 -15.25 -9.67 5.85
N GLY A 83 -14.97 -9.02 6.97
CA GLY A 83 -13.84 -9.37 7.84
C GLY A 83 -12.68 -8.39 7.75
N SER A 84 -11.49 -8.90 8.01
CA SER A 84 -10.29 -8.08 8.07
C SER A 84 -9.73 -7.77 6.67
N GLU A 85 -9.38 -6.52 6.45
CA GLU A 85 -8.81 -6.00 5.22
C GLU A 85 -7.37 -5.51 5.40
N VAL A 86 -6.67 -5.33 4.29
CA VAL A 86 -5.32 -4.74 4.28
C VAL A 86 -5.39 -3.22 4.23
N TYR A 87 -4.82 -2.56 5.23
CA TYR A 87 -4.77 -1.11 5.33
C TYR A 87 -3.34 -0.58 5.22
N PHE A 88 -3.24 0.64 4.67
CA PHE A 88 -2.03 1.44 4.62
C PHE A 88 -2.17 2.65 5.56
N VAL A 89 -1.45 2.63 6.67
CA VAL A 89 -1.44 3.72 7.65
C VAL A 89 -0.47 4.81 7.18
N ASN A 90 -0.99 5.85 6.56
CA ASN A 90 -0.19 6.87 5.88
C ASN A 90 0.44 7.87 6.88
N PRO A 91 1.79 7.94 6.95
CA PRO A 91 2.50 8.84 7.87
C PRO A 91 2.30 10.33 7.56
N ASN A 92 1.83 10.67 6.37
CA ASN A 92 1.57 12.06 5.98
C ASN A 92 0.20 12.57 6.45
N LEU A 93 -0.71 11.68 6.86
CA LEU A 93 -1.99 12.07 7.45
C LEU A 93 -1.79 12.53 8.90
N LEU A 94 -2.32 13.71 9.21
CA LEU A 94 -2.18 14.33 10.54
C LEU A 94 -2.59 13.40 11.68
N LYS A 95 -3.65 12.62 11.48
CA LYS A 95 -4.18 11.67 12.48
C LYS A 95 -3.20 10.53 12.82
N TYR A 96 -2.27 10.19 11.94
CA TYR A 96 -1.31 9.09 12.16
C TYR A 96 0.11 9.57 12.44
N ARG A 97 0.47 10.77 12.01
CA ARG A 97 1.85 11.28 12.05
C ARG A 97 2.49 11.20 13.43
N ASP A 98 1.80 11.69 14.45
CA ASP A 98 2.36 11.75 15.81
C ASP A 98 2.29 10.37 16.50
N LEU A 99 1.33 9.55 16.12
CA LEU A 99 1.19 8.19 16.60
C LEU A 99 2.34 7.31 16.12
N LEU A 100 2.67 7.38 14.84
CA LEU A 100 3.72 6.58 14.21
C LEU A 100 5.13 6.92 14.70
N LYS A 101 5.38 8.14 15.17
CA LYS A 101 6.68 8.54 15.76
C LYS A 101 7.12 7.64 16.92
N LYS A 102 6.16 7.08 17.65
CA LYS A 102 6.44 6.23 18.80
C LYS A 102 7.05 4.87 18.44
N PHE A 103 6.92 4.47 17.19
CA PHE A 103 7.50 3.22 16.68
C PHE A 103 8.91 3.38 16.10
N TRP A 104 9.43 4.61 16.02
CA TRP A 104 10.77 4.84 15.48
C TRP A 104 11.84 4.06 16.24
N GLY A 105 12.65 3.33 15.49
CA GLY A 105 13.70 2.47 16.03
C GLY A 105 13.25 1.07 16.41
N GLN A 106 11.94 0.79 16.46
CA GLN A 106 11.40 -0.53 16.74
C GLN A 106 11.37 -1.41 15.49
N ASP A 107 11.58 -2.69 15.65
CA ASP A 107 11.41 -3.65 14.56
C ASP A 107 9.95 -4.15 14.45
N LEU A 108 9.66 -4.87 13.36
CA LEU A 108 8.30 -5.38 13.09
C LEU A 108 7.76 -6.28 14.21
N LYS A 109 8.63 -7.05 14.86
CA LYS A 109 8.23 -7.94 15.95
C LYS A 109 7.87 -7.15 17.21
N GLU A 110 8.67 -6.14 17.53
CA GLU A 110 8.41 -5.24 18.66
C GLU A 110 7.09 -4.50 18.44
N ILE A 111 6.87 -3.95 17.24
CA ILE A 111 5.62 -3.27 16.89
C ILE A 111 4.43 -4.20 16.98
N ASN A 112 4.50 -5.41 16.41
CA ASN A 112 3.40 -6.38 16.52
C ASN A 112 3.10 -6.84 17.94
N SER A 113 4.08 -6.79 18.85
CA SER A 113 3.86 -7.18 20.24
C SER A 113 3.00 -6.18 21.05
N ILE A 114 2.80 -4.98 20.51
CA ILE A 114 2.05 -3.91 21.17
C ILE A 114 0.57 -3.97 20.79
N PHE A 115 0.24 -4.45 19.59
CA PHE A 115 -1.14 -4.51 19.10
C PHE A 115 -1.85 -5.80 19.55
N ASN A 116 -3.15 -5.69 19.87
CA ASN A 116 -3.97 -6.81 20.33
C ASN A 116 -4.89 -7.36 19.24
N HIS A 117 -5.40 -6.51 18.37
CA HIS A 117 -6.43 -6.88 17.39
C HIS A 117 -6.03 -6.55 15.94
N MET A 118 -4.86 -5.98 15.73
CA MET A 118 -4.30 -5.65 14.43
C MET A 118 -2.98 -6.39 14.22
N ILE A 119 -2.72 -6.81 12.99
CA ILE A 119 -1.46 -7.45 12.61
C ILE A 119 -0.72 -6.56 11.62
N VAL A 120 0.49 -6.12 11.98
CA VAL A 120 1.35 -5.37 11.06
C VAL A 120 2.11 -6.35 10.18
N LEU A 121 1.84 -6.31 8.87
CA LEU A 121 2.50 -7.13 7.86
C LEU A 121 3.88 -6.61 7.49
N GLY A 122 4.10 -5.31 7.64
CA GLY A 122 5.33 -4.65 7.25
C GLY A 122 5.21 -3.14 7.18
N PHE A 123 6.20 -2.55 6.52
CA PHE A 123 6.33 -1.11 6.38
C PHE A 123 6.29 -0.71 4.91
N TYR A 124 5.94 0.54 4.66
CA TYR A 124 6.12 1.12 3.34
C TYR A 124 6.67 2.54 3.46
N TYR A 125 7.37 2.97 2.44
CA TYR A 125 7.98 4.28 2.37
C TYR A 125 7.59 4.96 1.06
N TYR A 126 7.15 6.22 1.16
CA TYR A 126 6.94 7.06 -0.01
C TYR A 126 8.25 7.78 -0.30
N GLU A 127 9.00 7.34 -1.29
CA GLU A 127 10.08 8.14 -1.83
C GLU A 127 9.51 9.32 -2.63
N ASP A 128 10.27 10.41 -2.69
CA ASP A 128 9.85 11.66 -3.30
C ASP A 128 9.32 11.41 -4.72
N LYS A 129 8.16 12.00 -5.02
CA LYS A 129 7.36 11.79 -6.24
C LYS A 129 8.13 12.01 -7.55
N TYR A 130 9.28 12.68 -7.47
CA TYR A 130 10.09 13.06 -8.64
C TYR A 130 11.07 12.00 -9.11
N ASP A 131 11.46 11.04 -8.27
CA ASP A 131 12.53 10.10 -8.58
C ASP A 131 12.04 8.75 -9.09
N GLN A 132 10.78 8.61 -9.53
CA GLN A 132 10.19 7.40 -10.10
C GLN A 132 10.40 6.09 -9.30
N THR A 133 11.02 6.19 -8.15
CA THR A 133 11.19 5.09 -7.22
C THR A 133 9.92 4.97 -6.41
N TRP A 134 9.13 4.03 -6.84
CA TRP A 134 7.83 3.67 -6.28
C TRP A 134 7.91 3.38 -4.79
N ASN A 135 6.79 3.53 -4.12
CA ASN A 135 6.60 3.12 -2.75
C ASN A 135 7.32 1.80 -2.48
N ARG A 136 8.35 1.83 -1.66
CA ARG A 136 9.03 0.61 -1.26
C ARG A 136 8.20 -0.08 -0.20
N ILE A 137 7.83 -1.31 -0.49
CA ILE A 137 7.07 -2.17 0.41
C ILE A 137 8.03 -3.18 1.02
N PHE A 138 8.04 -3.27 2.33
CA PHE A 138 8.88 -4.17 3.11
C PHE A 138 7.96 -5.06 3.94
N LEU A 139 7.59 -6.22 3.43
CA LEU A 139 6.76 -7.19 4.14
C LEU A 139 7.64 -8.14 4.96
N ASN A 140 7.16 -8.52 6.13
CA ASN A 140 7.79 -9.51 7.01
C ASN A 140 9.30 -9.24 7.19
N THR A 141 9.64 -8.01 7.54
CA THR A 141 11.03 -7.58 7.70
C THR A 141 11.73 -8.38 8.80
N THR A 142 12.98 -8.74 8.53
CA THR A 142 13.81 -9.46 9.48
C THR A 142 14.17 -8.59 10.68
N HIS A 143 14.52 -9.23 11.80
CA HIS A 143 15.02 -8.57 12.99
C HIS A 143 16.19 -7.61 12.64
N GLY A 144 16.11 -6.37 13.13
CA GLY A 144 17.11 -5.35 12.83
C GLY A 144 16.77 -4.42 11.64
N PHE A 145 15.54 -4.50 11.09
CA PHE A 145 15.03 -3.51 10.15
C PHE A 145 14.08 -2.54 10.89
N PRO A 146 14.60 -1.44 11.45
CA PRO A 146 13.80 -0.56 12.29
C PRO A 146 12.83 0.30 11.48
N PHE A 147 11.68 0.57 12.08
CA PHE A 147 10.73 1.57 11.60
C PHE A 147 11.35 2.97 11.70
N GLN A 148 11.24 3.77 10.65
CA GLN A 148 11.90 5.06 10.54
C GLN A 148 10.91 6.19 10.20
N GLU A 149 11.37 7.43 10.33
CA GLU A 149 10.63 8.59 9.88
C GLU A 149 10.24 8.48 8.39
N GLY A 150 9.00 8.85 8.07
CA GLY A 150 8.46 8.74 6.72
C GLY A 150 7.91 7.36 6.37
N TYR A 151 8.13 6.37 7.21
CA TYR A 151 7.51 5.06 7.01
C TYR A 151 6.05 5.05 7.48
N GLY A 152 5.22 4.31 6.75
CA GLY A 152 3.88 3.93 7.15
C GLY A 152 3.79 2.44 7.45
N LEU A 153 2.71 2.03 8.08
CA LEU A 153 2.44 0.62 8.38
C LEU A 153 1.53 0.02 7.32
N ILE A 154 1.78 -1.25 7.01
CA ILE A 154 0.86 -2.11 6.26
C ILE A 154 0.31 -3.10 7.26
N CYS A 155 -0.98 -3.10 7.48
CA CYS A 155 -1.60 -3.93 8.50
C CYS A 155 -2.88 -4.61 8.02
N ILE A 156 -3.27 -5.67 8.72
CA ILE A 156 -4.59 -6.28 8.61
C ILE A 156 -5.39 -5.84 9.84
N ALA A 157 -6.58 -5.31 9.62
CA ALA A 157 -7.51 -4.86 10.64
C ALA A 157 -8.96 -5.01 10.15
N GLU A 158 -9.92 -5.02 11.05
CA GLU A 158 -11.33 -5.13 10.72
C GLU A 158 -11.85 -3.86 10.03
N ASP A 159 -11.44 -2.69 10.52
CA ASP A 159 -11.75 -1.40 9.92
C ASP A 159 -10.73 -0.31 10.29
N GLU A 160 -10.88 0.87 9.70
CA GLU A 160 -10.00 2.02 9.98
C GLU A 160 -10.14 2.55 11.42
N ASN A 161 -11.33 2.41 12.05
CA ASN A 161 -11.54 2.87 13.42
C ASN A 161 -10.77 1.99 14.41
N GLN A 162 -10.71 0.69 14.16
CA GLN A 162 -9.89 -0.23 14.93
C GLN A 162 -8.42 0.22 14.93
N ILE A 163 -7.87 0.57 13.76
CA ILE A 163 -6.49 1.06 13.62
C ILE A 163 -6.28 2.32 14.47
N VAL A 164 -7.20 3.30 14.37
CA VAL A 164 -7.09 4.55 15.12
C VAL A 164 -7.18 4.30 16.64
N ASN A 165 -8.08 3.43 17.06
CA ASN A 165 -8.26 3.09 18.46
C ASN A 165 -7.02 2.42 19.04
N GLU A 166 -6.50 1.37 18.38
CA GLU A 166 -5.30 0.67 18.81
C GLU A 166 -4.08 1.60 18.88
N LEU A 167 -3.89 2.42 17.86
CA LEU A 167 -2.80 3.40 17.85
C LEU A 167 -2.96 4.46 18.96
N THR A 168 -4.17 4.82 19.33
CA THR A 168 -4.44 5.82 20.38
C THR A 168 -4.26 5.22 21.78
N GLU A 169 -4.75 4.00 22.02
CA GLU A 169 -4.61 3.30 23.32
C GLU A 169 -3.14 3.11 23.73
N ILE A 170 -2.26 2.86 22.75
CA ILE A 170 -0.82 2.76 22.99
C ILE A 170 -0.23 4.06 23.53
N ILE A 171 -0.80 5.21 23.13
CA ILE A 171 -0.31 6.52 23.59
C ILE A 171 -0.60 6.75 25.06
N ASP A 172 -1.74 6.30 25.52
CA ASP A 172 -2.18 6.49 26.90
C ASP A 172 -1.47 5.54 27.88
N GLN A 173 -0.76 4.51 27.35
CA GLN A 173 -0.02 3.53 28.16
C GLN A 173 1.48 3.80 28.26
N ILE A 174 2.02 4.76 27.50
CA ILE A 174 3.45 5.15 27.48
C ILE A 174 3.62 6.58 27.99
#